data_e6bf0e02500c2d0482d29f4357943d9d
#
_entry.id   e6bf0e02500c2d0482d29f4357943d9d
#
_cell.length_a   1.000
_cell.length_b   1.000
_cell.length_c   1.000
_cell.angle_alpha   90.00
_cell.angle_beta   90.00
_cell.angle_gamma   90.00
#
_symmetry.space_group_name_H-M   'P 1'
#
loop_
_entity.id
_entity.type
_entity.pdbx_description
1 polymer ?
#
loop_
_entity_poly.entity_id
_entity_poly.type
_entity_poly.pdbx_seq_one_letter_code
_entity_poly.pdbx_strand_id
1 'polypeptide(L)'
;MSTFEHPWGTLSLQRWPRRRNETLRAWDNADLYLLKALEERARGPLTLILNDQQGALPLAASGHGPVITAGDSFLALDAQVRNRRLNGLEEPGDHLWPFDRLAQQPDQVIMRVPKQLALLEWQLQWLSEQLAAGTPIWLAGMDKHLPRQLVPLMEQYLGNGRAELGWKKARLFSAAAPGERQHLAPYPSRVDGPMGALKVHAGVFAQQQLDIGARFFLDHLPTSLPAGARVADLGCGNGVIGLALLQQLPDCRLVFCDESWLALQSAAENAKTYAAGADCQYHLGDGLSGLDESFDLILLNPPFHDGHVVGDHVARRLFRQSKQALKAGGELRVIGNRHLGYHTLLGKLFDRVDVLGSNKKFVVWGCSQGGGLPAKPA
;
A
#
# COMPACT_ATOMS: atom_id res chain seq x y z
N MET A 1 -6.57 -2.04 22.05
CA MET A 1 -5.51 -1.25 22.65
C MET A 1 -4.63 -2.18 23.44
N SER A 2 -3.33 -2.08 23.32
CA SER A 2 -2.35 -2.93 24.03
C SER A 2 -1.15 -2.11 24.47
N THR A 3 -0.59 -2.46 25.63
CA THR A 3 0.57 -1.81 26.21
C THR A 3 1.83 -2.28 25.50
N PHE A 4 2.66 -1.35 25.05
CA PHE A 4 3.94 -1.59 24.38
C PHE A 4 5.07 -1.08 25.28
N GLU A 5 5.81 -1.99 25.87
CA GLU A 5 7.01 -1.70 26.65
C GLU A 5 8.22 -1.65 25.73
N HIS A 6 9.03 -0.60 25.81
CA HIS A 6 10.20 -0.37 24.99
C HIS A 6 11.33 0.29 25.82
N PRO A 7 12.57 0.39 25.31
CA PRO A 7 13.72 0.86 26.10
C PRO A 7 13.53 2.22 26.81
N TRP A 8 12.77 3.12 26.24
CA TRP A 8 12.59 4.50 26.76
C TRP A 8 11.25 4.72 27.47
N GLY A 9 10.46 3.66 27.72
CA GLY A 9 9.19 3.79 28.43
C GLY A 9 8.09 2.85 27.95
N THR A 10 6.85 3.33 28.02
CA THR A 10 5.66 2.53 27.71
C THR A 10 4.69 3.35 26.88
N LEU A 11 4.13 2.74 25.86
CA LEU A 11 3.12 3.32 24.96
C LEU A 11 1.84 2.48 24.95
N SER A 12 0.72 3.11 24.70
CA SER A 12 -0.54 2.47 24.35
C SER A 12 -0.69 2.44 22.83
N LEU A 13 -0.71 1.27 22.21
CA LEU A 13 -0.81 1.14 20.77
C LEU A 13 -2.08 0.40 20.36
N GLN A 14 -2.61 0.80 19.20
CA GLN A 14 -3.76 0.18 18.58
C GLN A 14 -3.49 -0.05 17.10
N ARG A 15 -3.96 -1.19 16.56
CA ARG A 15 -3.89 -1.43 15.11
C ARG A 15 -4.91 -0.58 14.35
N TRP A 16 -4.45 -0.06 13.24
CA TRP A 16 -5.27 0.68 12.27
C TRP A 16 -5.09 0.09 10.86
N PRO A 17 -6.14 0.10 10.02
CA PRO A 17 -7.55 0.43 10.35
C PRO A 17 -8.14 -0.52 11.41
N ARG A 18 -9.05 -0.01 12.24
CA ARG A 18 -9.66 -0.79 13.33
C ARG A 18 -10.51 -1.96 12.83
N ARG A 19 -10.36 -3.11 13.50
CA ARG A 19 -11.22 -4.29 13.29
C ARG A 19 -12.02 -4.60 14.55
N ARG A 20 -13.25 -5.11 14.35
CA ARG A 20 -14.16 -5.40 15.47
C ARG A 20 -13.57 -6.40 16.47
N ASN A 21 -12.88 -7.43 15.98
CA ASN A 21 -12.27 -8.49 16.78
C ASN A 21 -10.76 -8.56 16.49
N GLU A 22 -10.03 -7.47 16.73
CA GLU A 22 -8.59 -7.44 16.51
C GLU A 22 -7.87 -8.18 17.62
N THR A 23 -7.16 -9.25 17.25
CA THR A 23 -6.36 -10.07 18.16
C THR A 23 -4.86 -9.84 18.02
N LEU A 24 -4.44 -9.17 16.94
CA LEU A 24 -3.04 -8.89 16.69
C LEU A 24 -2.61 -7.58 17.37
N ARG A 25 -1.38 -7.58 17.86
CA ARG A 25 -0.74 -6.37 18.41
C ARG A 25 -0.35 -5.41 17.27
N ALA A 26 -0.17 -4.15 17.62
CA ALA A 26 0.36 -3.12 16.70
C ALA A 26 1.88 -3.24 16.48
N TRP A 27 2.55 -4.17 17.15
CA TRP A 27 3.98 -4.46 17.02
C TRP A 27 4.25 -5.95 17.14
N ASP A 28 5.46 -6.36 16.79
CA ASP A 28 5.99 -7.70 17.02
C ASP A 28 7.44 -7.67 17.57
N ASN A 29 8.05 -8.83 17.70
CA ASN A 29 9.41 -8.93 18.27
C ASN A 29 10.49 -8.34 17.35
N ALA A 30 10.23 -8.16 16.06
CA ALA A 30 11.19 -7.49 15.19
C ALA A 30 11.26 -5.98 15.49
N ASP A 31 10.14 -5.35 15.87
CA ASP A 31 10.14 -3.95 16.33
C ASP A 31 10.96 -3.81 17.61
N LEU A 32 10.71 -4.68 18.60
CA LEU A 32 11.48 -4.69 19.83
C LEU A 32 12.97 -4.94 19.60
N TYR A 33 13.32 -5.78 18.62
CA TYR A 33 14.73 -6.07 18.32
C TYR A 33 15.44 -4.88 17.67
N LEU A 34 14.75 -4.14 16.79
CA LEU A 34 15.28 -2.89 16.22
C LEU A 34 15.47 -1.81 17.30
N LEU A 35 14.51 -1.65 18.21
CA LEU A 35 14.63 -0.69 19.31
C LEU A 35 15.75 -1.04 20.29
N LYS A 36 15.95 -2.34 20.57
CA LYS A 36 17.09 -2.82 21.35
C LYS A 36 18.43 -2.52 20.64
N ALA A 37 18.52 -2.76 19.34
CA ALA A 37 19.72 -2.43 18.57
C ALA A 37 19.99 -0.91 18.56
N LEU A 38 18.96 -0.10 18.46
CA LEU A 38 19.07 1.35 18.56
C LEU A 38 19.57 1.78 19.95
N GLU A 39 18.99 1.26 21.04
CA GLU A 39 19.42 1.54 22.41
C GLU A 39 20.91 1.21 22.64
N GLU A 40 21.35 0.03 22.19
CA GLU A 40 22.69 -0.48 22.46
C GLU A 40 23.78 0.09 21.53
N ARG A 41 23.43 0.56 20.32
CA ARG A 41 24.38 0.78 19.22
C ARG A 41 24.24 2.11 18.48
N ALA A 42 23.32 3.00 18.91
CA ALA A 42 23.12 4.29 18.26
C ALA A 42 24.41 5.10 18.21
N ARG A 43 24.67 5.80 17.12
CA ARG A 43 25.84 6.67 16.91
C ARG A 43 25.54 8.15 17.13
N GLY A 44 24.28 8.50 17.18
CA GLY A 44 23.80 9.86 17.40
C GLY A 44 22.29 9.91 17.57
N PRO A 45 21.71 11.08 17.74
CA PRO A 45 20.30 11.19 18.10
C PRO A 45 19.33 10.99 16.94
N LEU A 46 19.70 11.31 15.69
CA LEU A 46 18.78 11.30 14.56
C LEU A 46 18.66 9.91 13.94
N THR A 47 17.46 9.36 13.96
CA THR A 47 17.18 8.03 13.39
C THR A 47 16.23 8.12 12.20
N LEU A 48 16.62 7.52 11.07
CA LEU A 48 15.73 7.25 9.95
C LEU A 48 15.04 5.90 10.13
N ILE A 49 13.73 5.86 10.00
CA ILE A 49 12.91 4.64 10.19
C ILE A 49 12.13 4.32 8.92
N LEU A 50 12.34 3.12 8.37
CA LEU A 50 11.61 2.65 7.19
C LEU A 50 10.61 1.54 7.52
N ASN A 51 9.46 1.58 6.85
CA ASN A 51 8.43 0.54 6.82
C ASN A 51 7.80 0.21 8.18
N ASP A 52 7.80 1.13 9.13
CA ASP A 52 6.93 0.97 10.29
C ASP A 52 5.47 0.93 9.83
N GLN A 53 4.65 0.06 10.42
CA GLN A 53 3.28 -0.15 9.95
C GLN A 53 2.21 0.44 10.87
N GLN A 54 2.54 0.69 12.12
CA GLN A 54 1.56 1.07 13.15
C GLN A 54 2.05 2.17 14.08
N GLY A 55 3.21 2.75 13.83
CA GLY A 55 3.82 3.77 14.66
C GLY A 55 4.63 3.26 15.83
N ALA A 56 4.84 1.94 15.97
CA ALA A 56 5.57 1.37 17.10
C ALA A 56 7.02 1.86 17.17
N LEU A 57 7.73 1.79 16.05
CA LEU A 57 9.12 2.21 15.97
C LEU A 57 9.30 3.73 16.14
N PRO A 58 8.62 4.60 15.35
CA PRO A 58 8.86 6.04 15.44
C PRO A 58 8.40 6.63 16.78
N LEU A 59 7.31 6.13 17.37
CA LEU A 59 6.87 6.62 18.67
C LEU A 59 7.84 6.23 19.77
N ALA A 60 8.33 4.99 19.79
CA ALA A 60 9.31 4.55 20.78
C ALA A 60 10.67 5.22 20.59
N ALA A 61 11.17 5.30 19.35
CA ALA A 61 12.47 5.88 19.03
C ALA A 61 12.52 7.40 19.30
N SER A 62 11.36 8.09 19.31
CA SER A 62 11.32 9.53 19.71
C SER A 62 11.75 9.75 21.16
N GLY A 63 11.73 8.72 22.00
CA GLY A 63 12.32 8.76 23.34
C GLY A 63 13.87 8.72 23.35
N HIS A 64 14.49 8.28 22.27
CA HIS A 64 15.94 8.34 22.07
C HIS A 64 16.36 9.69 21.46
N GLY A 65 15.63 10.19 20.45
CA GLY A 65 15.95 11.42 19.75
C GLY A 65 15.03 11.72 18.56
N PRO A 66 15.38 12.70 17.72
CA PRO A 66 14.61 13.04 16.53
C PRO A 66 14.48 11.85 15.57
N VAL A 67 13.34 11.78 14.90
CA VAL A 67 13.01 10.68 13.99
C VAL A 67 12.53 11.24 12.65
N ILE A 68 13.08 10.69 11.58
CA ILE A 68 12.53 10.80 10.21
C ILE A 68 11.91 9.45 9.86
N THR A 69 10.72 9.44 9.32
CA THR A 69 10.09 8.19 8.83
C THR A 69 10.09 8.17 7.31
N ALA A 70 10.15 6.98 6.72
CA ALA A 70 10.03 6.81 5.27
C ALA A 70 9.21 5.56 4.93
N GLY A 71 8.40 5.63 3.89
CA GLY A 71 7.58 4.50 3.45
C GLY A 71 6.65 4.83 2.30
N ASP A 72 6.01 3.81 1.78
CA ASP A 72 5.10 3.87 0.64
C ASP A 72 3.62 3.91 1.05
N SER A 73 3.30 3.47 2.28
CA SER A 73 1.93 3.22 2.73
C SER A 73 1.32 4.41 3.48
N PHE A 74 0.24 4.96 2.95
CA PHE A 74 -0.59 5.94 3.65
C PHE A 74 -1.19 5.37 4.94
N LEU A 75 -1.63 4.11 4.91
CA LEU A 75 -2.23 3.47 6.09
C LEU A 75 -1.23 3.36 7.25
N ALA A 76 0.06 3.16 6.95
CA ALA A 76 1.11 3.13 7.95
C ALA A 76 1.32 4.51 8.59
N LEU A 77 1.34 5.57 7.78
CA LEU A 77 1.45 6.95 8.27
C LEU A 77 0.21 7.36 9.09
N ASP A 78 -1.00 7.07 8.61
CA ASP A 78 -2.25 7.34 9.34
C ASP A 78 -2.28 6.61 10.70
N ALA A 79 -1.85 5.34 10.73
CA ALA A 79 -1.72 4.57 11.97
C ALA A 79 -0.71 5.20 12.96
N GLN A 80 0.42 5.68 12.46
CA GLN A 80 1.41 6.41 13.25
C GLN A 80 0.80 7.68 13.86
N VAL A 81 0.16 8.51 13.05
CA VAL A 81 -0.50 9.76 13.52
C VAL A 81 -1.54 9.47 14.60
N ARG A 82 -2.39 8.47 14.38
CA ARG A 82 -3.43 8.08 15.35
C ARG A 82 -2.84 7.56 16.67
N ASN A 83 -1.81 6.75 16.59
CA ASN A 83 -1.14 6.23 17.80
C ASN A 83 -0.34 7.31 18.53
N ARG A 84 0.22 8.31 17.84
CA ARG A 84 0.80 9.49 18.48
C ARG A 84 -0.24 10.26 19.28
N ARG A 85 -1.38 10.58 18.68
CA ARG A 85 -2.50 11.26 19.37
C ARG A 85 -3.01 10.47 20.58
N LEU A 86 -3.08 9.14 20.45
CA LEU A 86 -3.49 8.25 21.54
C LEU A 86 -2.56 8.35 22.77
N ASN A 87 -1.28 8.67 22.56
CA ASN A 87 -0.28 8.83 23.62
C ASN A 87 -0.01 10.31 24.01
N GLY A 88 -0.79 11.26 23.50
CA GLY A 88 -0.60 12.67 23.78
C GLY A 88 0.73 13.23 23.26
N LEU A 89 1.33 12.59 22.25
CA LEU A 89 2.56 13.04 21.62
C LEU A 89 2.23 14.09 20.55
N GLU A 90 3.14 15.04 20.36
CA GLU A 90 3.04 16.05 19.30
C GLU A 90 2.99 15.43 17.90
N GLU A 91 2.65 16.26 16.89
CA GLU A 91 2.55 15.80 15.49
C GLU A 91 3.80 15.03 15.04
N PRO A 92 3.67 14.06 14.13
CA PRO A 92 4.79 13.27 13.65
C PRO A 92 5.84 14.19 13.03
N GLY A 93 7.11 13.82 13.19
CA GLY A 93 8.21 14.42 12.44
C GLY A 93 8.08 14.18 10.94
N ASP A 94 9.10 14.57 10.20
CA ASP A 94 9.12 14.44 8.74
C ASP A 94 8.85 12.99 8.28
N HIS A 95 7.97 12.87 7.29
CA HIS A 95 7.74 11.63 6.57
C HIS A 95 8.19 11.80 5.12
N LEU A 96 9.02 10.87 4.65
CA LEU A 96 9.51 10.83 3.28
C LEU A 96 8.72 9.80 2.47
N TRP A 97 8.07 10.27 1.43
CA TRP A 97 7.52 9.40 0.41
C TRP A 97 8.62 8.87 -0.52
N PRO A 98 8.39 7.77 -1.26
CA PRO A 98 9.30 7.33 -2.30
C PRO A 98 9.67 8.49 -3.25
N PHE A 99 10.94 8.57 -3.65
CA PHE A 99 11.59 9.63 -4.44
C PHE A 99 11.89 10.95 -3.70
N ASP A 100 11.42 11.15 -2.49
CA ASP A 100 11.88 12.25 -1.66
C ASP A 100 13.37 12.09 -1.34
N ARG A 101 14.05 13.21 -1.12
CA ARG A 101 15.45 13.24 -0.71
C ARG A 101 15.57 13.57 0.77
N LEU A 102 16.58 13.00 1.39
CA LEU A 102 16.95 13.38 2.76
C LEU A 102 17.44 14.84 2.78
N ALA A 103 16.74 15.67 3.54
CA ALA A 103 17.19 17.04 3.81
C ALA A 103 18.32 17.08 4.84
N GLN A 104 18.41 16.06 5.70
CA GLN A 104 19.40 15.92 6.76
C GLN A 104 19.89 14.48 6.82
N GLN A 105 21.19 14.30 7.05
CA GLN A 105 21.79 12.97 7.19
C GLN A 105 21.43 12.37 8.56
N PRO A 106 20.85 11.15 8.60
CA PRO A 106 20.61 10.45 9.85
C PRO A 106 21.91 9.84 10.39
N ASP A 107 22.00 9.68 11.71
CA ASP A 107 23.12 9.01 12.36
C ASP A 107 23.05 7.50 12.23
N GLN A 108 21.85 6.96 12.07
CA GLN A 108 21.55 5.54 11.84
C GLN A 108 20.19 5.33 11.18
N VAL A 109 20.02 4.11 10.68
CA VAL A 109 18.77 3.66 10.06
C VAL A 109 18.28 2.40 10.73
N ILE A 110 16.98 2.33 11.06
CA ILE A 110 16.27 1.11 11.41
C ILE A 110 15.16 0.85 10.40
N MET A 111 15.04 -0.39 9.94
CA MET A 111 14.13 -0.75 8.85
C MET A 111 13.40 -2.05 9.13
N ARG A 112 12.08 -2.04 9.01
CA ARG A 112 11.32 -3.29 8.91
C ARG A 112 11.50 -3.85 7.50
N VAL A 113 11.88 -5.13 7.41
CA VAL A 113 11.99 -5.81 6.11
C VAL A 113 10.59 -5.89 5.49
N PRO A 114 10.35 -5.29 4.30
CA PRO A 114 9.06 -5.35 3.64
C PRO A 114 8.79 -6.76 3.08
N LYS A 115 7.52 -7.12 2.92
CA LYS A 115 7.14 -8.41 2.35
C LYS A 115 7.43 -8.52 0.85
N GLN A 116 7.29 -7.39 0.13
CA GLN A 116 7.55 -7.33 -1.30
C GLN A 116 9.06 -7.18 -1.54
N LEU A 117 9.64 -8.18 -2.21
CA LEU A 117 11.07 -8.20 -2.53
C LEU A 117 11.47 -7.00 -3.39
N ALA A 118 10.66 -6.64 -4.36
CA ALA A 118 10.86 -5.49 -5.22
C ALA A 118 10.99 -4.16 -4.45
N LEU A 119 10.12 -3.96 -3.45
CA LEU A 119 10.20 -2.78 -2.59
C LEU A 119 11.50 -2.78 -1.77
N LEU A 120 11.90 -3.95 -1.27
CA LEU A 120 13.18 -4.09 -0.55
C LEU A 120 14.36 -3.70 -1.43
N GLU A 121 14.45 -4.24 -2.65
CA GLU A 121 15.52 -3.94 -3.61
C GLU A 121 15.60 -2.43 -3.90
N TRP A 122 14.47 -1.81 -4.19
CA TRP A 122 14.40 -0.39 -4.45
C TRP A 122 14.83 0.44 -3.24
N GLN A 123 14.38 0.07 -2.03
CA GLN A 123 14.74 0.78 -0.79
C GLN A 123 16.22 0.64 -0.45
N LEU A 124 16.81 -0.54 -0.66
CA LEU A 124 18.25 -0.73 -0.46
C LEU A 124 19.09 0.13 -1.43
N GLN A 125 18.66 0.24 -2.70
CA GLN A 125 19.28 1.19 -3.63
C GLN A 125 19.12 2.62 -3.13
N TRP A 126 17.91 3.05 -2.75
CA TRP A 126 17.64 4.39 -2.26
C TRP A 126 18.52 4.72 -1.04
N LEU A 127 18.64 3.81 -0.08
CA LEU A 127 19.54 3.98 1.08
C LEU A 127 21.01 4.14 0.65
N SER A 128 21.48 3.36 -0.34
CA SER A 128 22.84 3.48 -0.83
C SER A 128 23.16 4.85 -1.44
N GLU A 129 22.16 5.48 -2.07
CA GLU A 129 22.30 6.78 -2.72
C GLU A 129 22.13 7.98 -1.76
N GLN A 130 21.29 7.81 -0.73
CA GLN A 130 20.91 8.93 0.14
C GLN A 130 21.79 9.09 1.37
N LEU A 131 22.40 8.00 1.85
CA LEU A 131 23.15 7.99 3.11
C LEU A 131 24.62 8.29 2.93
N ALA A 132 25.19 8.99 3.89
CA ALA A 132 26.64 9.14 4.00
C ALA A 132 27.32 7.78 4.23
N ALA A 133 28.54 7.62 3.67
CA ALA A 133 29.33 6.40 3.83
C ALA A 133 29.53 6.06 5.33
N GLY A 134 29.35 4.79 5.67
CA GLY A 134 29.50 4.29 7.04
C GLY A 134 28.30 4.47 7.95
N THR A 135 27.20 5.11 7.50
CA THR A 135 25.95 5.17 8.29
C THR A 135 25.45 3.76 8.58
N PRO A 136 25.26 3.37 9.86
CA PRO A 136 24.78 2.03 10.20
C PRO A 136 23.31 1.84 9.81
N ILE A 137 23.02 0.65 9.28
CA ILE A 137 21.69 0.24 8.86
C ILE A 137 21.34 -1.09 9.55
N TRP A 138 20.27 -1.11 10.31
CA TRP A 138 19.74 -2.32 10.94
C TRP A 138 18.38 -2.65 10.36
N LEU A 139 18.23 -3.89 9.87
CA LEU A 139 16.97 -4.41 9.35
C LEU A 139 16.48 -5.53 10.26
N ALA A 140 15.18 -5.62 10.47
CA ALA A 140 14.61 -6.78 11.16
C ALA A 140 13.28 -7.23 10.57
N GLY A 141 13.01 -8.51 10.76
CA GLY A 141 11.73 -9.15 10.43
C GLY A 141 11.52 -10.41 11.27
N MET A 142 10.27 -10.89 11.29
CA MET A 142 9.98 -12.20 11.88
C MET A 142 10.50 -13.30 10.97
N ASP A 143 11.20 -14.30 11.50
CA ASP A 143 11.88 -15.37 10.73
C ASP A 143 11.02 -15.99 9.63
N LYS A 144 9.74 -16.25 9.92
CA LYS A 144 8.79 -16.86 8.98
C LYS A 144 8.44 -16.00 7.76
N HIS A 145 8.76 -14.70 7.79
CA HIS A 145 8.41 -13.73 6.74
C HIS A 145 9.65 -13.17 6.01
N LEU A 146 10.85 -13.53 6.46
CA LEU A 146 12.08 -13.03 5.87
C LEU A 146 12.38 -13.71 4.52
N PRO A 147 12.70 -12.94 3.48
CA PRO A 147 13.15 -13.51 2.22
C PRO A 147 14.54 -14.14 2.37
N ARG A 148 14.74 -15.30 1.75
CA ARG A 148 16.05 -16.00 1.77
C ARG A 148 17.16 -15.19 1.12
N GLN A 149 16.79 -14.30 0.20
CA GLN A 149 17.70 -13.46 -0.57
C GLN A 149 18.13 -12.18 0.19
N LEU A 150 17.71 -11.96 1.44
CA LEU A 150 17.93 -10.69 2.13
C LEU A 150 19.42 -10.32 2.22
N VAL A 151 20.29 -11.21 2.71
CA VAL A 151 21.73 -10.94 2.80
C VAL A 151 22.36 -10.73 1.41
N PRO A 152 22.14 -11.60 0.41
CA PRO A 152 22.58 -11.33 -0.96
C PRO A 152 22.13 -9.98 -1.53
N LEU A 153 20.91 -9.53 -1.24
CA LEU A 153 20.43 -8.22 -1.69
C LEU A 153 21.14 -7.08 -0.95
N MET A 154 21.37 -7.22 0.36
CA MET A 154 22.15 -6.23 1.11
C MET A 154 23.58 -6.12 0.56
N GLU A 155 24.24 -7.24 0.22
CA GLU A 155 25.54 -7.25 -0.42
C GLU A 155 25.51 -6.58 -1.80
N GLN A 156 24.49 -6.86 -2.61
CA GLN A 156 24.32 -6.30 -3.95
C GLN A 156 24.12 -4.78 -3.94
N TYR A 157 23.26 -4.28 -3.04
CA TYR A 157 22.85 -2.86 -3.05
C TYR A 157 23.63 -1.97 -2.07
N LEU A 158 24.16 -2.55 -0.98
CA LEU A 158 24.92 -1.82 0.03
C LEU A 158 26.42 -2.19 0.06
N GLY A 159 26.83 -3.20 -0.73
CA GLY A 159 28.22 -3.70 -0.74
C GLY A 159 28.60 -4.51 0.48
N ASN A 160 27.71 -4.67 1.45
CA ASN A 160 27.92 -5.45 2.67
C ASN A 160 26.57 -5.82 3.28
N GLY A 161 26.57 -6.85 4.10
CA GLY A 161 25.38 -7.27 4.83
C GLY A 161 25.64 -8.56 5.61
N ARG A 162 25.12 -8.65 6.81
CA ARG A 162 25.24 -9.86 7.62
C ARG A 162 23.96 -10.10 8.43
N ALA A 163 23.60 -11.38 8.56
CA ALA A 163 22.61 -11.81 9.52
C ALA A 163 23.23 -11.86 10.93
N GLU A 164 22.48 -11.41 11.90
CA GLU A 164 22.82 -11.51 13.31
C GLU A 164 22.05 -12.66 14.01
N LEU A 165 22.24 -12.81 15.30
CA LEU A 165 21.54 -13.84 16.08
C LEU A 165 20.02 -13.62 16.04
N GLY A 166 19.27 -14.72 16.06
CA GLY A 166 17.81 -14.66 16.21
C GLY A 166 17.41 -14.34 17.66
N TRP A 167 16.31 -13.60 17.83
CA TRP A 167 15.75 -13.29 19.14
C TRP A 167 14.22 -13.34 19.08
N LYS A 168 13.60 -14.16 19.91
CA LYS A 168 12.14 -14.33 20.01
C LYS A 168 11.44 -14.51 18.63
N LYS A 169 12.01 -15.35 17.75
CA LYS A 169 11.55 -15.61 16.38
C LYS A 169 11.66 -14.40 15.44
N ALA A 170 12.39 -13.39 15.81
CA ALA A 170 12.81 -12.28 14.96
C ALA A 170 14.31 -12.39 14.68
N ARG A 171 14.76 -11.84 13.58
CA ARG A 171 16.16 -11.77 13.20
C ARG A 171 16.54 -10.35 12.82
N LEU A 172 17.73 -9.96 13.28
CA LEU A 172 18.37 -8.70 12.96
C LEU A 172 19.39 -8.92 11.84
N PHE A 173 19.54 -7.92 11.00
CA PHE A 173 20.57 -7.83 9.98
C PHE A 173 21.24 -6.47 10.09
N SER A 174 22.51 -6.40 9.78
CA SER A 174 23.29 -5.16 9.83
C SER A 174 24.08 -4.94 8.56
N ALA A 175 24.19 -3.68 8.19
CA ALA A 175 25.04 -3.18 7.12
C ALA A 175 25.56 -1.78 7.46
N ALA A 176 26.45 -1.27 6.65
CA ALA A 176 26.84 0.14 6.62
C ALA A 176 26.56 0.70 5.23
N ALA A 177 26.09 1.93 5.16
CA ALA A 177 25.86 2.59 3.88
C ALA A 177 27.18 2.77 3.10
N PRO A 178 27.20 2.53 1.78
CA PRO A 178 28.41 2.71 0.96
C PRO A 178 28.68 4.20 0.65
N GLY A 179 27.68 5.07 0.73
CA GLY A 179 27.78 6.48 0.38
C GLY A 179 27.60 6.78 -1.11
N GLU A 180 27.38 5.75 -1.90
CA GLU A 180 27.10 5.86 -3.34
C GLU A 180 26.31 4.65 -3.82
N ARG A 181 25.60 4.79 -4.94
CA ARG A 181 24.84 3.69 -5.52
C ARG A 181 25.74 2.55 -5.98
N GLN A 182 25.54 1.35 -5.43
CA GLN A 182 26.28 0.15 -5.81
C GLN A 182 25.61 -0.59 -6.97
N HIS A 183 24.28 -0.59 -7.03
CA HIS A 183 23.52 -1.32 -8.03
C HIS A 183 22.21 -0.59 -8.37
N LEU A 184 21.73 -0.73 -9.62
CA LEU A 184 20.46 -0.17 -10.07
C LEU A 184 19.36 -1.21 -9.97
N ALA A 185 18.34 -0.93 -9.17
CA ALA A 185 17.15 -1.78 -9.11
C ALA A 185 16.33 -1.68 -10.41
N PRO A 186 15.75 -2.79 -10.90
CA PRO A 186 15.08 -2.84 -12.21
C PRO A 186 13.64 -2.26 -12.16
N TYR A 187 13.48 -1.12 -11.49
CA TYR A 187 12.17 -0.46 -11.34
C TYR A 187 12.21 0.98 -11.84
N PRO A 188 11.09 1.49 -12.47
CA PRO A 188 9.85 0.75 -12.74
C PRO A 188 10.05 -0.38 -13.75
N SER A 189 9.43 -1.54 -13.49
CA SER A 189 9.33 -2.62 -14.45
C SER A 189 8.28 -2.30 -15.52
N ARG A 190 8.22 -3.11 -16.58
CA ARG A 190 7.21 -2.98 -17.64
C ARG A 190 6.37 -4.25 -17.71
N VAL A 191 5.06 -4.06 -17.80
CA VAL A 191 4.07 -5.13 -17.91
C VAL A 191 3.19 -4.88 -19.12
N ASP A 192 3.03 -5.88 -19.99
CA ASP A 192 2.17 -5.78 -21.14
C ASP A 192 0.69 -5.68 -20.71
N GLY A 193 0.05 -4.60 -21.11
CA GLY A 193 -1.36 -4.31 -20.89
C GLY A 193 -2.14 -4.15 -22.19
N PRO A 194 -3.47 -3.94 -22.14
CA PRO A 194 -4.31 -3.82 -23.33
C PRO A 194 -3.99 -2.60 -24.19
N MET A 195 -3.37 -1.58 -23.60
CA MET A 195 -3.00 -0.33 -24.28
C MET A 195 -1.51 -0.24 -24.63
N GLY A 196 -0.70 -1.23 -24.25
CA GLY A 196 0.75 -1.24 -24.42
C GLY A 196 1.49 -1.54 -23.11
N ALA A 197 2.80 -1.28 -23.09
CA ALA A 197 3.64 -1.59 -21.92
C ALA A 197 3.42 -0.59 -20.77
N LEU A 198 2.82 -1.04 -19.70
CA LEU A 198 2.57 -0.27 -18.49
C LEU A 198 3.81 -0.25 -17.60
N LYS A 199 4.13 0.90 -17.04
CA LYS A 199 5.14 1.04 -16.00
C LYS A 199 4.57 0.60 -14.65
N VAL A 200 5.37 -0.13 -13.87
CA VAL A 200 5.00 -0.62 -12.55
C VAL A 200 6.16 -0.40 -11.58
N HIS A 201 5.99 0.52 -10.64
CA HIS A 201 7.00 0.79 -9.62
C HIS A 201 7.13 -0.35 -8.62
N ALA A 202 8.23 -0.33 -7.86
CA ALA A 202 8.57 -1.38 -6.89
C ALA A 202 7.46 -1.59 -5.85
N GLY A 203 7.10 -2.84 -5.55
CA GLY A 203 6.07 -3.18 -4.55
C GLY A 203 4.61 -3.02 -5.02
N VAL A 204 4.37 -2.44 -6.19
CA VAL A 204 3.03 -2.35 -6.78
C VAL A 204 2.57 -3.71 -7.26
N PHE A 205 1.30 -4.01 -7.11
CA PHE A 205 0.71 -5.30 -7.51
C PHE A 205 0.90 -5.59 -9.01
N ALA A 206 1.07 -6.87 -9.36
CA ALA A 206 1.20 -7.36 -10.75
C ALA A 206 2.46 -6.87 -11.49
N GLN A 207 3.62 -6.93 -10.86
CA GLN A 207 4.90 -6.44 -11.40
C GLN A 207 5.47 -7.21 -12.60
N GLN A 208 5.09 -8.49 -12.77
CA GLN A 208 5.65 -9.35 -13.83
C GLN A 208 4.69 -9.58 -14.99
N GLN A 209 3.41 -9.57 -14.72
CA GLN A 209 2.35 -9.76 -15.72
C GLN A 209 1.04 -9.15 -15.22
N LEU A 210 0.19 -8.77 -16.15
CA LEU A 210 -1.15 -8.30 -15.83
C LEU A 210 -1.92 -9.39 -15.07
N ASP A 211 -2.51 -9.02 -13.92
CA ASP A 211 -3.30 -9.93 -13.09
C ASP A 211 -4.46 -10.56 -13.89
N ILE A 212 -4.68 -11.85 -13.68
CA ILE A 212 -5.72 -12.61 -14.40
C ILE A 212 -7.12 -12.07 -14.07
N GLY A 213 -7.34 -11.66 -12.82
CA GLY A 213 -8.59 -11.00 -12.40
C GLY A 213 -8.79 -9.67 -13.11
N ALA A 214 -7.73 -8.85 -13.19
CA ALA A 214 -7.78 -7.59 -13.91
C ALA A 214 -8.13 -7.81 -15.39
N ARG A 215 -7.51 -8.79 -16.07
CA ARG A 215 -7.86 -9.14 -17.48
C ARG A 215 -9.33 -9.46 -17.63
N PHE A 216 -9.87 -10.33 -16.77
CA PHE A 216 -11.29 -10.67 -16.80
C PHE A 216 -12.19 -9.48 -16.49
N PHE A 217 -11.75 -8.55 -15.61
CA PHE A 217 -12.51 -7.36 -15.29
C PHE A 217 -12.60 -6.39 -16.47
N LEU A 218 -11.52 -6.26 -17.25
CA LEU A 218 -11.47 -5.40 -18.44
C LEU A 218 -12.56 -5.74 -19.46
N ASP A 219 -12.88 -7.01 -19.64
CA ASP A 219 -13.93 -7.49 -20.56
C ASP A 219 -15.35 -7.12 -20.07
N HIS A 220 -15.47 -6.63 -18.83
CA HIS A 220 -16.75 -6.32 -18.19
C HIS A 220 -16.84 -4.86 -17.75
N LEU A 221 -16.03 -3.97 -18.33
CA LEU A 221 -16.17 -2.53 -18.14
C LEU A 221 -17.46 -2.01 -18.79
N PRO A 222 -18.07 -0.93 -18.28
CA PRO A 222 -19.26 -0.35 -18.90
C PRO A 222 -18.93 0.21 -20.28
N THR A 223 -19.85 0.05 -21.22
CA THR A 223 -19.71 0.58 -22.59
C THR A 223 -20.31 1.98 -22.75
N SER A 224 -21.02 2.49 -21.76
CA SER A 224 -21.59 3.82 -21.73
C SER A 224 -21.74 4.34 -20.30
N LEU A 225 -21.54 5.62 -20.12
CA LEU A 225 -21.78 6.38 -18.88
C LEU A 225 -22.36 7.75 -19.25
N PRO A 226 -22.98 8.47 -18.32
CA PRO A 226 -23.38 9.87 -18.53
C PRO A 226 -22.19 10.72 -18.94
N ALA A 227 -22.42 11.74 -19.78
CA ALA A 227 -21.37 12.69 -20.17
C ALA A 227 -20.74 13.36 -18.92
N GLY A 228 -19.43 13.40 -18.85
CA GLY A 228 -18.70 13.93 -17.71
C GLY A 228 -18.85 13.09 -16.44
N ALA A 229 -19.18 11.80 -16.57
CA ALA A 229 -19.32 10.89 -15.44
C ALA A 229 -18.05 10.87 -14.58
N ARG A 230 -18.24 10.85 -13.28
CA ARG A 230 -17.17 10.78 -12.30
C ARG A 230 -16.92 9.34 -11.90
N VAL A 231 -15.70 8.87 -12.09
CA VAL A 231 -15.32 7.48 -11.89
C VAL A 231 -14.18 7.39 -10.87
N ALA A 232 -14.23 6.43 -9.96
CA ALA A 232 -13.10 6.07 -9.11
C ALA A 232 -12.55 4.69 -9.52
N ASP A 233 -11.23 4.61 -9.72
CA ASP A 233 -10.47 3.35 -9.78
C ASP A 233 -9.90 3.09 -8.40
N LEU A 234 -10.58 2.27 -7.61
CA LEU A 234 -10.34 2.06 -6.18
C LEU A 234 -9.38 0.88 -5.95
N GLY A 235 -8.21 1.16 -5.39
CA GLY A 235 -7.09 0.23 -5.36
C GLY A 235 -6.48 0.11 -6.75
N CYS A 236 -6.14 1.25 -7.35
CA CYS A 236 -5.85 1.36 -8.78
C CYS A 236 -4.56 0.64 -9.22
N GLY A 237 -3.61 0.38 -8.31
CA GLY A 237 -2.32 -0.20 -8.64
C GLY A 237 -1.61 0.60 -9.73
N ASN A 238 -1.32 -0.03 -10.88
CA ASN A 238 -0.70 0.64 -12.02
C ASN A 238 -1.68 1.43 -12.91
N GLY A 239 -2.96 1.50 -12.53
CA GLY A 239 -3.99 2.26 -13.22
C GLY A 239 -4.63 1.58 -14.43
N VAL A 240 -4.32 0.32 -14.70
CA VAL A 240 -4.75 -0.36 -15.95
C VAL A 240 -6.26 -0.38 -16.14
N ILE A 241 -7.05 -0.56 -15.07
CA ILE A 241 -8.52 -0.66 -15.16
C ILE A 241 -9.12 0.70 -15.52
N GLY A 242 -8.75 1.75 -14.77
CA GLY A 242 -9.21 3.11 -15.05
C GLY A 242 -8.78 3.62 -16.42
N LEU A 243 -7.54 3.34 -16.81
CA LEU A 243 -7.03 3.73 -18.14
C LEU A 243 -7.75 3.03 -19.28
N ALA A 244 -8.05 1.73 -19.13
CA ALA A 244 -8.84 1.00 -20.14
C ALA A 244 -10.25 1.57 -20.27
N LEU A 245 -10.87 2.00 -19.16
CA LEU A 245 -12.15 2.71 -19.21
C LEU A 245 -12.03 4.03 -19.97
N LEU A 246 -11.02 4.85 -19.70
CA LEU A 246 -10.80 6.13 -20.39
C LEU A 246 -10.58 5.98 -21.91
N GLN A 247 -9.98 4.88 -22.35
CA GLN A 247 -9.86 4.60 -23.80
C GLN A 247 -11.21 4.35 -24.46
N GLN A 248 -12.19 3.80 -23.74
CA GLN A 248 -13.54 3.56 -24.25
C GLN A 248 -14.46 4.77 -24.03
N LEU A 249 -14.29 5.50 -22.93
CA LEU A 249 -15.14 6.59 -22.47
C LEU A 249 -14.27 7.80 -22.08
N PRO A 250 -13.68 8.50 -23.05
CA PRO A 250 -12.68 9.55 -22.80
C PRO A 250 -13.23 10.79 -22.08
N ASP A 251 -14.54 11.03 -22.09
CA ASP A 251 -15.18 12.17 -21.43
C ASP A 251 -15.37 11.98 -19.92
N CYS A 252 -14.98 10.83 -19.37
CA CYS A 252 -15.06 10.58 -17.94
C CYS A 252 -13.98 11.35 -17.17
N ARG A 253 -14.32 11.74 -15.93
CA ARG A 253 -13.37 12.27 -14.93
C ARG A 253 -12.96 11.12 -14.02
N LEU A 254 -11.68 10.78 -14.01
CA LEU A 254 -11.18 9.62 -13.30
C LEU A 254 -10.37 10.00 -12.08
N VAL A 255 -10.68 9.39 -10.93
CA VAL A 255 -9.89 9.49 -9.70
C VAL A 255 -9.24 8.13 -9.46
N PHE A 256 -7.92 8.07 -9.55
CA PHE A 256 -7.13 6.92 -9.12
C PHE A 256 -6.93 6.97 -7.61
N CYS A 257 -7.35 5.94 -6.89
CA CYS A 257 -7.27 5.85 -5.43
C CYS A 257 -6.44 4.64 -5.02
N ASP A 258 -5.41 4.86 -4.21
CA ASP A 258 -4.61 3.78 -3.62
C ASP A 258 -4.02 4.21 -2.27
N GLU A 259 -3.65 3.24 -1.43
CA GLU A 259 -2.93 3.50 -0.19
C GLU A 259 -1.40 3.54 -0.41
N SER A 260 -0.92 3.03 -1.55
CA SER A 260 0.48 3.02 -1.97
C SER A 260 0.78 4.24 -2.83
N TRP A 261 1.77 5.02 -2.40
CA TRP A 261 2.26 6.16 -3.17
C TRP A 261 2.86 5.71 -4.52
N LEU A 262 3.61 4.59 -4.54
CA LEU A 262 4.21 4.02 -5.75
C LEU A 262 3.16 3.49 -6.74
N ALA A 263 2.00 3.03 -6.24
CA ALA A 263 0.87 2.68 -7.10
C ALA A 263 0.34 3.91 -7.84
N LEU A 264 0.11 5.00 -7.12
CA LEU A 264 -0.35 6.26 -7.74
C LEU A 264 0.68 6.84 -8.72
N GLN A 265 1.98 6.74 -8.43
CA GLN A 265 3.03 7.14 -9.38
C GLN A 265 2.99 6.28 -10.65
N SER A 266 2.80 4.96 -10.50
CA SER A 266 2.63 4.06 -11.64
C SER A 266 1.41 4.46 -12.48
N ALA A 267 0.26 4.69 -11.85
CA ALA A 267 -0.96 5.13 -12.51
C ALA A 267 -0.78 6.48 -13.22
N ALA A 268 -0.11 7.44 -12.56
CA ALA A 268 0.13 8.78 -13.11
C ALA A 268 1.04 8.75 -14.35
N GLU A 269 2.15 7.99 -14.30
CA GLU A 269 3.05 7.85 -15.44
C GLU A 269 2.38 7.13 -16.61
N ASN A 270 1.55 6.13 -16.33
CA ASN A 270 0.77 5.44 -17.36
C ASN A 270 -0.34 6.32 -17.93
N ALA A 271 -1.04 7.10 -17.09
CA ALA A 271 -2.04 8.06 -17.56
C ALA A 271 -1.43 9.13 -18.47
N LYS A 272 -0.26 9.66 -18.11
CA LYS A 272 0.48 10.60 -18.96
C LYS A 272 0.81 10.01 -20.34
N THR A 273 1.03 8.70 -20.41
CA THR A 273 1.39 8.01 -21.66
C THR A 273 0.16 7.65 -22.49
N TYR A 274 -0.90 7.12 -21.86
CA TYR A 274 -2.02 6.48 -22.55
C TYR A 274 -3.34 7.26 -22.50
N ALA A 275 -3.44 8.30 -21.67
CA ALA A 275 -4.62 9.14 -21.50
C ALA A 275 -4.24 10.62 -21.38
N ALA A 276 -3.27 11.06 -22.18
CA ALA A 276 -2.81 12.45 -22.18
C ALA A 276 -3.98 13.42 -22.45
N GLY A 277 -4.16 14.40 -21.55
CA GLY A 277 -5.25 15.38 -21.63
C GLY A 277 -6.58 14.94 -20.99
N ALA A 278 -6.70 13.69 -20.51
CA ALA A 278 -7.85 13.26 -19.72
C ALA A 278 -7.86 13.93 -18.32
N ASP A 279 -9.06 14.15 -17.76
CA ASP A 279 -9.23 14.67 -16.40
C ASP A 279 -8.97 13.55 -15.39
N CYS A 280 -7.71 13.44 -14.96
CA CYS A 280 -7.24 12.44 -14.01
C CYS A 280 -6.80 13.09 -12.70
N GLN A 281 -7.32 12.57 -11.59
CA GLN A 281 -6.94 12.95 -10.23
C GLN A 281 -6.35 11.74 -9.50
N TYR A 282 -5.55 12.00 -8.45
CA TYR A 282 -4.85 10.96 -7.70
C TYR A 282 -5.09 11.16 -6.21
N HIS A 283 -5.64 10.15 -5.55
CA HIS A 283 -5.96 10.19 -4.13
C HIS A 283 -5.15 9.13 -3.36
N LEU A 284 -4.17 9.60 -2.59
CA LEU A 284 -3.42 8.78 -1.65
C LEU A 284 -4.20 8.70 -0.33
N GLY A 285 -4.74 7.53 0.01
CA GLY A 285 -5.62 7.45 1.16
C GLY A 285 -6.10 6.05 1.53
N ASP A 286 -6.92 5.97 2.57
CA ASP A 286 -7.64 4.76 2.95
C ASP A 286 -8.90 4.60 2.08
N GLY A 287 -8.72 4.01 0.91
CA GLY A 287 -9.79 3.86 -0.07
C GLY A 287 -10.33 5.21 -0.53
N LEU A 288 -11.62 5.48 -0.30
CA LEU A 288 -12.29 6.73 -0.66
C LEU A 288 -12.41 7.71 0.53
N SER A 289 -11.82 7.38 1.68
CA SER A 289 -11.89 8.25 2.86
C SER A 289 -11.19 9.58 2.61
N GLY A 290 -11.83 10.68 2.99
CA GLY A 290 -11.31 12.04 2.80
C GLY A 290 -11.66 12.66 1.44
N LEU A 291 -12.36 11.96 0.55
CA LEU A 291 -12.97 12.51 -0.64
C LEU A 291 -14.39 12.96 -0.32
N ASP A 292 -14.67 14.25 -0.52
CA ASP A 292 -16.02 14.84 -0.36
C ASP A 292 -16.88 14.70 -1.63
N GLU A 293 -16.45 13.85 -2.55
CA GLU A 293 -17.01 13.69 -3.87
C GLU A 293 -17.84 12.43 -3.98
N SER A 294 -18.87 12.47 -4.86
CA SER A 294 -19.69 11.32 -5.20
C SER A 294 -19.43 10.85 -6.62
N PHE A 295 -19.51 9.55 -6.86
CA PHE A 295 -19.15 8.88 -8.11
C PHE A 295 -20.36 8.28 -8.82
N ASP A 296 -20.36 8.36 -10.13
CA ASP A 296 -21.29 7.66 -11.01
C ASP A 296 -20.93 6.17 -11.13
N LEU A 297 -19.61 5.88 -11.08
CA LEU A 297 -19.06 4.53 -11.15
C LEU A 297 -17.85 4.41 -10.21
N ILE A 298 -17.78 3.30 -9.48
CA ILE A 298 -16.58 2.89 -8.75
C ILE A 298 -16.15 1.53 -9.30
N LEU A 299 -14.91 1.44 -9.77
CA LEU A 299 -14.26 0.21 -10.21
C LEU A 299 -13.41 -0.32 -9.06
N LEU A 300 -13.54 -1.61 -8.72
CA LEU A 300 -12.83 -2.20 -7.59
C LEU A 300 -12.34 -3.61 -7.93
N ASN A 301 -11.02 -3.77 -7.94
CA ASN A 301 -10.34 -5.06 -7.94
C ASN A 301 -9.64 -5.22 -6.58
N PRO A 302 -10.33 -5.71 -5.55
CA PRO A 302 -9.76 -5.76 -4.21
C PRO A 302 -8.61 -6.76 -4.11
N PRO A 303 -7.66 -6.59 -3.17
CA PRO A 303 -6.56 -7.54 -3.01
C PRO A 303 -7.09 -8.92 -2.62
N PHE A 304 -6.75 -9.92 -3.43
CA PHE A 304 -7.08 -11.32 -3.18
C PHE A 304 -5.94 -11.98 -2.40
N HIS A 305 -6.22 -12.48 -1.19
CA HIS A 305 -5.30 -13.35 -0.50
C HIS A 305 -5.88 -14.77 -0.50
N ASP A 306 -5.16 -15.70 -1.12
CA ASP A 306 -5.51 -17.11 -1.10
C ASP A 306 -5.48 -17.63 0.36
N GLY A 307 -6.65 -18.01 0.85
CA GLY A 307 -6.78 -18.92 1.99
C GLY A 307 -6.72 -18.34 3.41
N HIS A 308 -6.69 -17.03 3.66
CA HIS A 308 -6.73 -16.48 5.01
C HIS A 308 -7.69 -15.30 5.21
N VAL A 309 -8.32 -15.26 6.39
CA VAL A 309 -9.31 -14.30 6.92
C VAL A 309 -8.92 -12.80 6.76
N VAL A 310 -7.69 -12.49 6.34
CA VAL A 310 -7.15 -11.13 6.25
C VAL A 310 -7.76 -10.31 5.11
N GLY A 311 -8.16 -10.92 3.99
CA GLY A 311 -8.71 -10.21 2.82
C GLY A 311 -10.14 -9.68 2.98
N ASP A 312 -10.96 -10.40 3.72
CA ASP A 312 -12.42 -10.14 3.82
C ASP A 312 -12.74 -8.78 4.47
N HIS A 313 -11.95 -8.33 5.44
CA HIS A 313 -12.20 -7.07 6.14
C HIS A 313 -11.80 -5.84 5.31
N VAL A 314 -10.79 -5.94 4.46
CA VAL A 314 -10.41 -4.88 3.52
C VAL A 314 -11.53 -4.71 2.49
N ALA A 315 -11.95 -5.79 1.85
CA ALA A 315 -13.05 -5.76 0.89
C ALA A 315 -14.35 -5.20 1.52
N ARG A 316 -14.73 -5.65 2.71
CA ARG A 316 -15.91 -5.12 3.44
C ARG A 316 -15.80 -3.63 3.72
N ARG A 317 -14.62 -3.13 4.06
CA ARG A 317 -14.41 -1.70 4.29
C ARG A 317 -14.58 -0.93 2.99
N LEU A 318 -13.93 -1.35 1.91
CA LEU A 318 -14.02 -0.72 0.61
C LEU A 318 -15.45 -0.75 0.04
N PHE A 319 -16.21 -1.85 0.22
CA PHE A 319 -17.62 -1.92 -0.18
C PHE A 319 -18.49 -0.89 0.56
N ARG A 320 -18.26 -0.69 1.87
CA ARG A 320 -18.99 0.34 2.63
C ARG A 320 -18.65 1.76 2.18
N GLN A 321 -17.36 2.02 1.96
CA GLN A 321 -16.92 3.32 1.43
C GLN A 321 -17.52 3.56 0.04
N SER A 322 -17.51 2.54 -0.83
CA SER A 322 -18.13 2.63 -2.16
C SER A 322 -19.61 2.94 -2.08
N LYS A 323 -20.35 2.26 -1.18
CA LYS A 323 -21.77 2.56 -0.96
C LYS A 323 -22.01 4.02 -0.58
N GLN A 324 -21.17 4.57 0.31
CA GLN A 324 -21.30 5.93 0.82
C GLN A 324 -20.93 7.00 -0.24
N ALA A 325 -19.98 6.66 -1.12
CA ALA A 325 -19.45 7.57 -2.13
C ALA A 325 -20.18 7.51 -3.48
N LEU A 326 -21.11 6.57 -3.67
CA LEU A 326 -21.92 6.51 -4.89
C LEU A 326 -23.03 7.56 -4.90
N LYS A 327 -23.21 8.21 -6.05
CA LYS A 327 -24.40 9.01 -6.35
C LYS A 327 -25.65 8.14 -6.38
N ALA A 328 -26.83 8.77 -6.28
CA ALA A 328 -28.10 8.10 -6.59
C ALA A 328 -28.05 7.56 -8.03
N GLY A 329 -28.31 6.26 -8.21
CA GLY A 329 -28.20 5.58 -9.49
C GLY A 329 -26.76 5.23 -9.94
N GLY A 330 -25.76 5.52 -9.14
CA GLY A 330 -24.36 5.11 -9.38
C GLY A 330 -24.15 3.61 -9.15
N GLU A 331 -23.10 3.07 -9.75
CA GLU A 331 -22.74 1.64 -9.73
C GLU A 331 -21.37 1.40 -9.08
N LEU A 332 -21.29 0.44 -8.16
CA LEU A 332 -20.05 -0.24 -7.81
C LEU A 332 -19.89 -1.45 -8.73
N ARG A 333 -18.82 -1.45 -9.55
CA ARG A 333 -18.43 -2.63 -10.30
C ARG A 333 -17.23 -3.28 -9.65
N VAL A 334 -17.37 -4.52 -9.21
CA VAL A 334 -16.35 -5.22 -8.42
C VAL A 334 -16.12 -6.63 -8.94
N ILE A 335 -14.84 -7.03 -8.99
CA ILE A 335 -14.44 -8.40 -9.27
C ILE A 335 -14.02 -9.12 -7.98
N GLY A 336 -14.24 -10.43 -7.92
CA GLY A 336 -13.75 -11.26 -6.84
C GLY A 336 -13.63 -12.72 -7.24
N ASN A 337 -12.83 -13.47 -6.49
CA ASN A 337 -12.79 -14.91 -6.63
C ASN A 337 -14.13 -15.51 -6.19
N ARG A 338 -14.62 -16.49 -6.92
CA ARG A 338 -15.93 -17.13 -6.69
C ARG A 338 -16.12 -17.64 -5.26
N HIS A 339 -15.07 -18.14 -4.63
CA HIS A 339 -15.11 -18.72 -3.27
C HIS A 339 -15.14 -17.70 -2.14
N LEU A 340 -14.90 -16.40 -2.41
CA LEU A 340 -14.81 -15.37 -1.37
C LEU A 340 -16.16 -14.92 -0.78
N GLY A 341 -17.28 -15.40 -1.33
CA GLY A 341 -18.62 -15.08 -0.80
C GLY A 341 -19.01 -13.60 -0.87
N TYR A 342 -18.39 -12.83 -1.77
CA TYR A 342 -18.66 -11.38 -1.91
C TYR A 342 -20.12 -11.07 -2.21
N HIS A 343 -20.83 -11.93 -2.96
CA HIS A 343 -22.25 -11.75 -3.25
C HIS A 343 -23.08 -11.59 -1.98
N THR A 344 -22.77 -12.36 -0.92
CA THR A 344 -23.48 -12.26 0.37
C THR A 344 -23.16 -10.95 1.10
N LEU A 345 -21.93 -10.46 0.98
CA LEU A 345 -21.52 -9.19 1.59
C LEU A 345 -22.14 -8.00 0.84
N LEU A 346 -22.10 -8.04 -0.48
CA LEU A 346 -22.66 -7.01 -1.36
C LEU A 346 -24.18 -6.93 -1.21
N GLY A 347 -24.89 -8.07 -1.16
CA GLY A 347 -26.34 -8.14 -0.96
C GLY A 347 -26.82 -7.62 0.40
N LYS A 348 -25.91 -7.50 1.39
CA LYS A 348 -26.24 -6.83 2.67
C LYS A 348 -26.05 -5.31 2.62
N LEU A 349 -25.37 -4.82 1.61
CA LEU A 349 -25.02 -3.40 1.48
C LEU A 349 -25.82 -2.71 0.37
N PHE A 350 -26.05 -3.38 -0.75
CA PHE A 350 -26.69 -2.81 -1.94
C PHE A 350 -28.05 -3.44 -2.17
N ASP A 351 -28.99 -2.67 -2.71
CA ASP A 351 -30.36 -3.11 -2.98
C ASP A 351 -30.41 -4.04 -4.21
N ARG A 352 -29.47 -3.84 -5.14
CA ARG A 352 -29.35 -4.63 -6.35
C ARG A 352 -27.90 -5.10 -6.52
N VAL A 353 -27.74 -6.39 -6.81
CA VAL A 353 -26.44 -7.03 -7.08
C VAL A 353 -26.61 -7.97 -8.27
N ASP A 354 -26.17 -7.54 -9.42
CA ASP A 354 -26.23 -8.29 -10.67
C ASP A 354 -24.88 -8.96 -10.97
N VAL A 355 -24.91 -10.16 -11.52
CA VAL A 355 -23.73 -10.82 -12.06
C VAL A 355 -23.54 -10.35 -13.51
N LEU A 356 -22.49 -9.56 -13.77
CA LEU A 356 -22.16 -9.03 -15.10
C LEU A 356 -21.37 -10.02 -15.92
N GLY A 357 -20.59 -10.88 -15.24
CA GLY A 357 -19.82 -11.93 -15.88
C GLY A 357 -19.27 -12.90 -14.86
N SER A 358 -19.06 -14.14 -15.29
CA SER A 358 -18.44 -15.15 -14.44
C SER A 358 -17.69 -16.20 -15.23
N ASN A 359 -16.61 -16.74 -14.67
CA ASN A 359 -15.88 -17.88 -15.16
C ASN A 359 -15.60 -18.89 -14.03
N LYS A 360 -14.76 -19.87 -14.24
CA LYS A 360 -14.43 -20.89 -13.22
C LYS A 360 -13.82 -20.31 -11.95
N LYS A 361 -13.10 -19.17 -12.05
CA LYS A 361 -12.33 -18.57 -10.95
C LYS A 361 -12.94 -17.26 -10.43
N PHE A 362 -13.43 -16.41 -11.33
CA PHE A 362 -13.85 -15.04 -11.02
C PHE A 362 -15.32 -14.79 -11.29
N VAL A 363 -15.87 -13.79 -10.58
CA VAL A 363 -17.19 -13.22 -10.84
C VAL A 363 -17.02 -11.70 -10.81
N VAL A 364 -17.70 -11.01 -11.72
CA VAL A 364 -17.85 -9.54 -11.75
C VAL A 364 -19.29 -9.21 -11.39
N TRP A 365 -19.46 -8.36 -10.39
CA TRP A 365 -20.76 -7.86 -9.94
C TRP A 365 -20.92 -6.37 -10.26
N GLY A 366 -22.14 -5.98 -10.67
CA GLY A 366 -22.61 -4.60 -10.66
C GLY A 366 -23.56 -4.41 -9.48
N CYS A 367 -23.27 -3.42 -8.62
CA CYS A 367 -24.01 -3.18 -7.39
C CYS A 367 -24.54 -1.75 -7.36
N SER A 368 -25.84 -1.55 -7.11
CA SER A 368 -26.45 -0.22 -7.04
C SER A 368 -27.43 -0.11 -5.86
N GLN A 369 -27.73 1.15 -5.47
CA GLN A 369 -28.79 1.48 -4.54
C GLN A 369 -30.08 1.79 -5.33
N GLY A 370 -31.26 1.62 -4.70
CA GLY A 370 -32.56 1.82 -5.33
C GLY A 370 -32.65 3.13 -6.12
N GLY A 371 -33.01 3.03 -7.41
CA GLY A 371 -33.01 4.12 -8.39
C GLY A 371 -32.14 3.85 -9.64
N GLY A 372 -31.47 2.68 -9.68
CA GLY A 372 -30.55 2.31 -10.76
C GLY A 372 -31.22 2.14 -12.13
N LEU A 373 -30.45 2.42 -13.19
CA LEU A 373 -30.79 2.32 -14.59
C LEU A 373 -31.54 1.02 -14.94
N PRO A 374 -32.52 1.07 -15.87
CA PRO A 374 -33.24 -0.11 -16.30
C PRO A 374 -32.27 -1.14 -16.91
N ALA A 375 -32.50 -2.43 -16.57
CA ALA A 375 -31.79 -3.55 -17.16
C ALA A 375 -31.86 -3.46 -18.69
N LYS A 376 -30.74 -3.72 -19.41
CA LYS A 376 -30.75 -3.95 -20.84
C LYS A 376 -31.75 -5.07 -21.15
N PRO A 377 -32.63 -4.89 -22.16
CA PRO A 377 -33.40 -6.02 -22.66
C PRO A 377 -32.47 -7.10 -23.21
N ALA A 378 -32.89 -8.34 -23.01
CA ALA A 378 -32.19 -9.58 -23.38
C ALA A 378 -31.84 -9.67 -24.88
#